data_f8267feef6af7c2a0eba638027c5b819
#
_entry.id   f8267feef6af7c2a0eba638027c5b819
#
_cell.length_a   1.000
_cell.length_b   1.000
_cell.length_c   1.000
_cell.angle_alpha   90.00
_cell.angle_beta   90.00
_cell.angle_gamma   90.00
#
_symmetry.space_group_name_H-M   'P 1'
#
loop_
_entity.id
_entity.type
_entity.pdbx_description
1 polymer ?
#
loop_
_entity_poly.entity_id
_entity_poly.type
_entity_poly.pdbx_seq_one_letter_code
_entity_poly.pdbx_strand_id
1 'polypeptide(L)'
;MHIKDKVVVVTGGASGIGKSLSERFAREGARAVIVSDINQAGVDAPVADIAALTEARGIVANVGKEDEVSALVDATLAEFGHIDLFCSNAGIFTAGGENVSTEAWQSIWDINVMSHVFAARAVLPSMLERGEGYLLNTSSAAGLLSQVGSAPYSVTKHAAIGFAEWLSITYGNRGIKVSALCPQAVRTAMTAVGAGDGGVAGLDGMLEPEQLANTVIETLEKEEFLVLPHPEVLTYMRRKTDDYDRWLGGMRRLNDKFEDAYRKREESQD
;
A
#
# COMPACT_ATOMS: atom_id res chain seq x y z
N MET A 1 1.19 -17.62 4.47
CA MET A 1 0.62 -18.07 3.16
C MET A 1 1.74 -18.24 2.16
N HIS A 2 1.83 -19.38 1.46
CA HIS A 2 2.69 -19.53 0.27
C HIS A 2 1.91 -19.08 -0.98
N ILE A 3 2.60 -18.43 -1.90
CA ILE A 3 1.98 -17.85 -3.13
C ILE A 3 1.75 -18.89 -4.22
N LYS A 4 2.49 -19.99 -4.17
CA LYS A 4 2.35 -21.06 -5.19
C LYS A 4 0.91 -21.52 -5.32
N ASP A 5 0.44 -21.62 -6.56
CA ASP A 5 -0.91 -22.06 -6.96
C ASP A 5 -2.07 -21.11 -6.48
N LYS A 6 -1.77 -19.89 -6.02
CA LYS A 6 -2.75 -18.91 -5.53
C LYS A 6 -3.23 -17.95 -6.62
N VAL A 7 -4.46 -17.50 -6.52
CA VAL A 7 -5.05 -16.42 -7.33
C VAL A 7 -4.88 -15.10 -6.58
N VAL A 8 -4.13 -14.18 -7.18
CA VAL A 8 -3.71 -12.92 -6.56
C VAL A 8 -4.22 -11.72 -7.33
N VAL A 9 -4.82 -10.75 -6.66
CA VAL A 9 -5.19 -9.44 -7.23
C VAL A 9 -4.30 -8.36 -6.66
N VAL A 10 -3.75 -7.47 -7.51
CA VAL A 10 -2.92 -6.34 -7.10
C VAL A 10 -3.46 -5.05 -7.73
N THR A 11 -3.93 -4.11 -6.89
CA THR A 11 -4.35 -2.78 -7.34
C THR A 11 -3.16 -1.81 -7.34
N GLY A 12 -3.17 -0.80 -8.23
CA GLY A 12 -2.01 0.05 -8.46
C GLY A 12 -0.83 -0.74 -9.04
N GLY A 13 -1.15 -1.76 -9.84
CA GLY A 13 -0.19 -2.73 -10.36
C GLY A 13 0.61 -2.28 -11.58
N ALA A 14 0.32 -1.09 -12.12
CA ALA A 14 0.97 -0.56 -13.31
C ALA A 14 2.45 -0.15 -13.08
N SER A 15 2.83 0.19 -11.86
CA SER A 15 4.15 0.73 -11.56
C SER A 15 4.59 0.50 -10.11
N GLY A 16 5.83 0.86 -9.81
CA GLY A 16 6.37 0.91 -8.46
C GLY A 16 6.16 -0.37 -7.66
N ILE A 17 5.64 -0.23 -6.43
CA ILE A 17 5.43 -1.36 -5.51
C ILE A 17 4.47 -2.39 -6.10
N GLY A 18 3.34 -1.96 -6.67
CA GLY A 18 2.34 -2.88 -7.21
C GLY A 18 2.86 -3.72 -8.38
N LYS A 19 3.61 -3.11 -9.31
CA LYS A 19 4.27 -3.83 -10.40
C LYS A 19 5.25 -4.87 -9.84
N SER A 20 6.11 -4.46 -8.92
CA SER A 20 7.11 -5.36 -8.33
C SER A 20 6.47 -6.51 -7.54
N LEU A 21 5.37 -6.27 -6.83
CA LEU A 21 4.60 -7.33 -6.18
C LEU A 21 4.02 -8.31 -7.20
N SER A 22 3.42 -7.82 -8.28
CA SER A 22 2.85 -8.66 -9.35
C SER A 22 3.90 -9.57 -9.98
N GLU A 23 5.06 -9.00 -10.32
CA GLU A 23 6.20 -9.77 -10.84
C GLU A 23 6.73 -10.80 -9.84
N ARG A 24 6.81 -10.41 -8.58
CA ARG A 24 7.29 -11.32 -7.54
C ARG A 24 6.32 -12.47 -7.30
N PHE A 25 5.02 -12.22 -7.23
CA PHE A 25 4.01 -13.27 -7.08
C PHE A 25 4.02 -14.24 -8.26
N ALA A 26 4.20 -13.75 -9.48
CA ALA A 26 4.35 -14.60 -10.65
C ALA A 26 5.57 -15.53 -10.54
N ARG A 27 6.73 -15.01 -10.10
CA ARG A 27 7.96 -15.79 -9.87
C ARG A 27 7.83 -16.80 -8.74
N GLU A 28 6.98 -16.53 -7.73
CA GLU A 28 6.66 -17.48 -6.65
C GLU A 28 5.68 -18.58 -7.08
N GLY A 29 5.28 -18.61 -8.34
CA GLY A 29 4.41 -19.63 -8.91
C GLY A 29 2.93 -19.44 -8.58
N ALA A 30 2.46 -18.19 -8.44
CA ALA A 30 1.04 -17.91 -8.38
C ALA A 30 0.33 -18.59 -9.57
N ARG A 31 -0.88 -19.13 -9.36
CA ARG A 31 -1.71 -19.67 -10.42
C ARG A 31 -2.13 -18.56 -11.39
N ALA A 32 -2.56 -17.44 -10.83
CA ALA A 32 -2.94 -16.27 -11.61
C ALA A 32 -2.59 -14.98 -10.87
N VAL A 33 -2.17 -13.95 -11.62
CA VAL A 33 -1.95 -12.60 -11.13
C VAL A 33 -2.82 -11.63 -11.92
N ILE A 34 -3.75 -10.99 -11.24
CA ILE A 34 -4.63 -9.97 -11.79
C ILE A 34 -4.05 -8.60 -11.45
N VAL A 35 -3.55 -7.92 -12.47
CA VAL A 35 -2.99 -6.57 -12.37
C VAL A 35 -4.10 -5.56 -12.62
N SER A 36 -4.39 -4.70 -11.65
CA SER A 36 -5.39 -3.65 -11.80
C SER A 36 -4.77 -2.27 -11.61
N ASP A 37 -5.14 -1.34 -12.45
CA ASP A 37 -4.75 0.08 -12.37
C ASP A 37 -5.82 0.94 -13.08
N ILE A 38 -5.72 2.27 -12.93
CA ILE A 38 -6.63 3.22 -13.59
C ILE A 38 -6.33 3.38 -15.09
N ASN A 39 -5.17 3.00 -15.56
CA ASN A 39 -4.67 3.24 -16.91
C ASN A 39 -4.44 1.92 -17.66
N GLN A 40 -5.13 1.73 -18.79
CA GLN A 40 -5.00 0.54 -19.63
C GLN A 40 -3.55 0.28 -20.08
N ALA A 41 -2.85 1.28 -20.62
CA ALA A 41 -1.46 1.10 -21.05
C ALA A 41 -0.53 0.71 -19.89
N GLY A 42 -0.82 1.20 -18.67
CA GLY A 42 -0.10 0.85 -17.47
C GLY A 42 -0.38 -0.58 -16.99
N VAL A 43 -1.53 -1.14 -17.33
CA VAL A 43 -1.90 -2.53 -17.02
C VAL A 43 -1.28 -3.52 -18.01
N ASP A 44 -1.28 -3.19 -19.30
CA ASP A 44 -0.85 -4.09 -20.36
C ASP A 44 0.63 -4.49 -20.25
N ALA A 45 1.51 -3.55 -19.89
CA ALA A 45 2.94 -3.81 -19.79
C ALA A 45 3.32 -4.82 -18.68
N PRO A 46 2.91 -4.64 -17.41
CA PRO A 46 3.16 -5.66 -16.37
C PRO A 46 2.54 -7.02 -16.69
N VAL A 47 1.35 -7.05 -17.29
CA VAL A 47 0.71 -8.30 -17.72
C VAL A 47 1.56 -9.02 -18.74
N ALA A 48 2.10 -8.31 -19.76
CA ALA A 48 2.98 -8.91 -20.75
C ALA A 48 4.29 -9.43 -20.11
N ASP A 49 4.85 -8.69 -19.13
CA ASP A 49 6.09 -9.06 -18.43
C ASP A 49 5.95 -10.38 -17.67
N ILE A 50 4.78 -10.68 -17.11
CA ILE A 50 4.56 -11.86 -16.28
C ILE A 50 3.80 -13.00 -16.97
N ALA A 51 3.27 -12.79 -18.18
CA ALA A 51 2.46 -13.76 -18.92
C ALA A 51 3.19 -15.09 -19.24
N ALA A 52 4.52 -15.08 -19.28
CA ALA A 52 5.33 -16.28 -19.47
C ALA A 52 5.49 -17.12 -18.18
N LEU A 53 5.15 -16.55 -17.02
CA LEU A 53 5.37 -17.17 -15.70
C LEU A 53 4.06 -17.67 -15.08
N THR A 54 2.94 -17.04 -15.37
CA THR A 54 1.63 -17.30 -14.74
C THR A 54 0.49 -16.91 -15.66
N GLU A 55 -0.74 -17.33 -15.34
CA GLU A 55 -1.91 -16.73 -15.93
C GLU A 55 -2.01 -15.26 -15.48
N ALA A 56 -1.91 -14.33 -16.43
CA ALA A 56 -1.92 -12.89 -16.16
C ALA A 56 -3.16 -12.23 -16.78
N ARG A 57 -3.83 -11.39 -16.03
CA ARG A 57 -4.97 -10.58 -16.51
C ARG A 57 -4.78 -9.13 -16.11
N GLY A 58 -5.15 -8.25 -17.02
CA GLY A 58 -5.21 -6.82 -16.78
C GLY A 58 -6.65 -6.36 -16.70
N ILE A 59 -7.01 -5.68 -15.62
CA ILE A 59 -8.35 -5.12 -15.44
C ILE A 59 -8.21 -3.66 -15.01
N VAL A 60 -8.76 -2.75 -15.84
CA VAL A 60 -8.80 -1.32 -15.49
C VAL A 60 -9.87 -1.08 -14.46
N ALA A 61 -9.49 -0.44 -13.34
CA ALA A 61 -10.42 -0.02 -12.31
C ALA A 61 -9.89 1.20 -11.55
N ASN A 62 -10.77 2.16 -11.31
CA ASN A 62 -10.54 3.25 -10.37
C ASN A 62 -10.92 2.77 -8.97
N VAL A 63 -9.93 2.53 -8.12
CA VAL A 63 -10.15 2.02 -6.76
C VAL A 63 -10.91 2.98 -5.84
N GLY A 64 -11.02 4.26 -6.20
CA GLY A 64 -11.86 5.25 -5.50
C GLY A 64 -13.36 5.09 -5.78
N LYS A 65 -13.75 4.11 -6.62
CA LYS A 65 -15.15 3.84 -6.98
C LYS A 65 -15.53 2.39 -6.63
N GLU A 66 -16.53 2.24 -5.79
CA GLU A 66 -16.95 0.94 -5.26
C GLU A 66 -17.42 -0.01 -6.36
N ASP A 67 -18.17 0.49 -7.32
CA ASP A 67 -18.67 -0.28 -8.46
C ASP A 67 -17.56 -0.83 -9.35
N GLU A 68 -16.50 -0.06 -9.59
CA GLU A 68 -15.35 -0.52 -10.38
C GLU A 68 -14.52 -1.58 -9.62
N VAL A 69 -14.38 -1.43 -8.29
CA VAL A 69 -13.73 -2.45 -7.45
C VAL A 69 -14.56 -3.74 -7.39
N SER A 70 -15.88 -3.62 -7.27
CA SER A 70 -16.77 -4.79 -7.31
C SER A 70 -16.68 -5.51 -8.66
N ALA A 71 -16.69 -4.78 -9.77
CA ALA A 71 -16.52 -5.36 -11.10
C ALA A 71 -15.18 -6.08 -11.30
N LEU A 72 -14.08 -5.54 -10.76
CA LEU A 72 -12.77 -6.20 -10.75
C LEU A 72 -12.82 -7.55 -10.02
N VAL A 73 -13.43 -7.58 -8.84
CA VAL A 73 -13.57 -8.80 -8.03
C VAL A 73 -14.49 -9.80 -8.72
N ASP A 74 -15.65 -9.38 -9.21
CA ASP A 74 -16.61 -10.23 -9.88
C ASP A 74 -16.04 -10.88 -11.15
N ALA A 75 -15.30 -10.12 -11.96
CA ALA A 75 -14.61 -10.64 -13.14
C ALA A 75 -13.55 -11.69 -12.75
N THR A 76 -12.80 -11.44 -11.68
CA THR A 76 -11.81 -12.40 -11.20
C THR A 76 -12.46 -13.68 -10.67
N LEU A 77 -13.53 -13.55 -9.89
CA LEU A 77 -14.29 -14.70 -9.37
C LEU A 77 -14.93 -15.52 -10.48
N ALA A 78 -15.47 -14.86 -11.51
CA ALA A 78 -16.09 -15.54 -12.66
C ALA A 78 -15.06 -16.36 -13.46
N GLU A 79 -13.83 -15.89 -13.61
CA GLU A 79 -12.79 -16.58 -14.38
C GLU A 79 -12.05 -17.65 -13.56
N PHE A 80 -11.68 -17.34 -12.31
CA PHE A 80 -10.82 -18.20 -11.50
C PHE A 80 -11.53 -18.94 -10.37
N GLY A 81 -12.78 -18.60 -10.09
CA GLY A 81 -13.63 -19.21 -9.06
C GLY A 81 -13.40 -18.68 -7.65
N HIS A 82 -12.22 -18.10 -7.37
CA HIS A 82 -11.86 -17.56 -6.05
C HIS A 82 -10.71 -16.56 -6.14
N ILE A 83 -10.51 -15.81 -5.06
CA ILE A 83 -9.34 -14.97 -4.82
C ILE A 83 -8.72 -15.41 -3.50
N ASP A 84 -7.42 -15.74 -3.50
CA ASP A 84 -6.70 -16.13 -2.29
C ASP A 84 -6.05 -14.94 -1.60
N LEU A 85 -5.46 -14.02 -2.37
CA LEU A 85 -4.80 -12.81 -1.88
C LEU A 85 -5.31 -11.59 -2.64
N PHE A 86 -5.80 -10.60 -1.92
CA PHE A 86 -6.12 -9.30 -2.48
C PHE A 86 -5.16 -8.23 -1.91
N CYS A 87 -4.36 -7.62 -2.77
CA CYS A 87 -3.42 -6.55 -2.43
C CYS A 87 -4.05 -5.19 -2.77
N SER A 88 -4.62 -4.54 -1.76
CA SER A 88 -5.06 -3.13 -1.85
C SER A 88 -3.83 -2.23 -1.76
N ASN A 89 -3.18 -2.00 -2.91
CA ASN A 89 -1.89 -1.30 -2.98
C ASN A 89 -1.98 0.09 -3.60
N ALA A 90 -2.96 0.37 -4.45
CA ALA A 90 -3.15 1.70 -5.04
C ALA A 90 -3.19 2.79 -3.97
N GLY A 91 -2.51 3.90 -4.24
CA GLY A 91 -2.46 5.01 -3.30
C GLY A 91 -1.88 6.26 -3.95
N ILE A 92 -2.21 7.42 -3.38
CA ILE A 92 -1.69 8.72 -3.81
C ILE A 92 -1.12 9.51 -2.63
N PHE A 93 -0.33 10.51 -2.94
CA PHE A 93 0.25 11.46 -2.00
C PHE A 93 -0.29 12.87 -2.29
N THR A 94 -0.64 13.62 -1.25
CA THR A 94 -1.06 15.02 -1.33
C THR A 94 -0.26 15.81 -0.31
N ALA A 95 0.61 16.69 -0.76
CA ALA A 95 1.39 17.58 0.11
C ALA A 95 0.50 18.67 0.72
N GLY A 96 0.88 19.17 1.89
CA GLY A 96 0.26 20.30 2.56
C GLY A 96 -0.44 19.94 3.87
N GLY A 97 -0.97 20.96 4.52
CA GLY A 97 -1.60 20.90 5.83
C GLY A 97 -3.12 21.03 5.78
N GLU A 98 -3.66 21.80 6.74
CA GLU A 98 -5.09 22.07 6.91
C GLU A 98 -5.68 22.87 5.75
N ASN A 99 -4.86 23.62 5.02
CA ASN A 99 -5.28 24.47 3.89
C ASN A 99 -5.38 23.73 2.55
N VAL A 100 -5.09 22.42 2.51
CA VAL A 100 -5.36 21.58 1.32
C VAL A 100 -6.85 21.59 1.02
N SER A 101 -7.23 21.72 -0.27
CA SER A 101 -8.64 21.82 -0.65
C SER A 101 -9.45 20.60 -0.20
N THR A 102 -10.75 20.79 0.04
CA THR A 102 -11.67 19.72 0.43
C THR A 102 -11.71 18.60 -0.64
N GLU A 103 -11.65 18.97 -1.91
CA GLU A 103 -11.66 18.04 -3.04
C GLU A 103 -10.40 17.15 -3.03
N ALA A 104 -9.23 17.74 -2.74
CA ALA A 104 -7.98 16.96 -2.63
C ALA A 104 -7.98 16.07 -1.38
N TRP A 105 -8.53 16.53 -0.25
CA TRP A 105 -8.76 15.70 0.93
C TRP A 105 -9.70 14.53 0.64
N GLN A 106 -10.81 14.77 -0.08
CA GLN A 106 -11.75 13.72 -0.45
C GLN A 106 -11.10 12.71 -1.41
N SER A 107 -10.36 13.20 -2.42
CA SER A 107 -9.69 12.34 -3.39
C SER A 107 -8.68 11.38 -2.73
N ILE A 108 -7.82 11.90 -1.84
CA ILE A 108 -6.86 11.03 -1.13
C ILE A 108 -7.56 10.09 -0.14
N TRP A 109 -8.69 10.49 0.45
CA TRP A 109 -9.50 9.64 1.31
C TRP A 109 -10.12 8.48 0.54
N ASP A 110 -10.73 8.76 -0.61
CA ASP A 110 -11.35 7.76 -1.45
C ASP A 110 -10.34 6.71 -1.93
N ILE A 111 -9.14 7.15 -2.33
CA ILE A 111 -8.11 6.26 -2.84
C ILE A 111 -7.34 5.54 -1.72
N ASN A 112 -6.91 6.25 -0.66
CA ASN A 112 -6.04 5.64 0.36
C ASN A 112 -6.80 4.94 1.49
N VAL A 113 -8.11 5.16 1.63
CA VAL A 113 -8.94 4.58 2.70
C VAL A 113 -10.11 3.78 2.14
N MET A 114 -11.00 4.44 1.38
CA MET A 114 -12.22 3.77 0.91
C MET A 114 -11.94 2.63 -0.04
N SER A 115 -10.87 2.67 -0.83
CA SER A 115 -10.46 1.56 -1.67
C SER A 115 -10.25 0.24 -0.89
N HIS A 116 -9.66 0.32 0.31
CA HIS A 116 -9.50 -0.85 1.20
C HIS A 116 -10.85 -1.36 1.70
N VAL A 117 -11.79 -0.44 1.99
CA VAL A 117 -13.15 -0.79 2.41
C VAL A 117 -13.91 -1.46 1.26
N PHE A 118 -13.86 -0.90 0.06
CA PHE A 118 -14.52 -1.45 -1.13
C PHE A 118 -13.96 -2.83 -1.48
N ALA A 119 -12.64 -2.99 -1.47
CA ALA A 119 -12.00 -4.29 -1.68
C ALA A 119 -12.48 -5.33 -0.65
N ALA A 120 -12.45 -4.99 0.64
CA ALA A 120 -12.90 -5.90 1.69
C ALA A 120 -14.38 -6.29 1.52
N ARG A 121 -15.27 -5.33 1.22
CA ARG A 121 -16.69 -5.62 0.95
C ARG A 121 -16.87 -6.60 -0.21
N ALA A 122 -16.10 -6.42 -1.28
CA ALA A 122 -16.23 -7.25 -2.46
C ALA A 122 -15.68 -8.67 -2.27
N VAL A 123 -14.51 -8.84 -1.60
CA VAL A 123 -13.86 -10.16 -1.53
C VAL A 123 -14.24 -10.99 -0.30
N LEU A 124 -14.56 -10.35 0.84
CA LEU A 124 -14.84 -11.06 2.09
C LEU A 124 -15.98 -12.09 2.01
N PRO A 125 -17.10 -11.85 1.31
CA PRO A 125 -18.16 -12.86 1.21
C PRO A 125 -17.62 -14.21 0.71
N SER A 126 -16.90 -14.24 -0.41
CA SER A 126 -16.32 -15.45 -0.98
C SER A 126 -15.22 -16.05 -0.09
N MET A 127 -14.35 -15.24 0.48
CA MET A 127 -13.30 -15.71 1.38
C MET A 127 -13.87 -16.34 2.66
N LEU A 128 -14.90 -15.73 3.25
CA LEU A 128 -15.56 -16.23 4.46
C LEU A 128 -16.36 -17.51 4.22
N GLU A 129 -16.97 -17.66 3.05
CA GLU A 129 -17.65 -18.91 2.65
C GLU A 129 -16.64 -20.07 2.56
N ARG A 130 -15.45 -19.81 2.03
CA ARG A 130 -14.37 -20.80 1.96
C ARG A 130 -13.65 -21.02 3.32
N GLY A 131 -13.78 -20.09 4.26
CA GLY A 131 -13.01 -20.07 5.50
C GLY A 131 -11.51 -19.80 5.29
N GLU A 132 -11.13 -19.22 4.16
CA GLU A 132 -9.74 -18.93 3.80
C GLU A 132 -9.66 -17.68 2.92
N GLY A 133 -8.72 -16.78 3.22
CA GLY A 133 -8.42 -15.60 2.42
C GLY A 133 -7.35 -14.72 3.06
N TYR A 134 -6.72 -13.89 2.25
CA TYR A 134 -5.68 -12.97 2.70
C TYR A 134 -5.88 -11.56 2.12
N LEU A 135 -5.80 -10.55 2.98
CA LEU A 135 -5.82 -9.14 2.61
C LEU A 135 -4.47 -8.49 2.93
N LEU A 136 -3.78 -7.98 1.92
CA LEU A 136 -2.58 -7.16 2.08
C LEU A 136 -2.93 -5.70 1.82
N ASN A 137 -2.92 -4.88 2.86
CA ASN A 137 -3.26 -3.46 2.79
C ASN A 137 -1.99 -2.60 2.80
N THR A 138 -1.72 -1.89 1.71
CA THR A 138 -0.56 -0.99 1.64
C THR A 138 -0.88 0.33 2.34
N SER A 139 -0.37 0.47 3.55
CA SER A 139 -0.33 1.73 4.28
C SER A 139 1.00 2.47 4.02
N SER A 140 1.73 2.77 5.06
CA SER A 140 3.03 3.44 5.09
C SER A 140 3.55 3.46 6.52
N ALA A 141 4.84 3.68 6.72
CA ALA A 141 5.39 4.10 8.02
C ALA A 141 4.67 5.36 8.55
N ALA A 142 4.15 6.22 7.66
CA ALA A 142 3.32 7.36 8.00
C ALA A 142 2.03 6.99 8.75
N GLY A 143 1.50 5.79 8.54
CA GLY A 143 0.32 5.28 9.24
C GLY A 143 0.60 4.82 10.68
N LEU A 144 1.84 4.51 10.98
CA LEU A 144 2.29 4.12 12.34
C LEU A 144 2.92 5.30 13.08
N LEU A 145 3.58 6.20 12.35
CA LEU A 145 4.32 7.34 12.87
C LEU A 145 3.59 8.66 12.57
N SER A 146 4.00 9.33 11.53
CA SER A 146 3.40 10.50 10.87
C SER A 146 4.21 10.87 9.64
N GLN A 147 3.69 11.74 8.79
CA GLN A 147 4.41 12.30 7.64
C GLN A 147 4.53 13.81 7.78
N VAL A 148 5.74 14.31 7.94
CA VAL A 148 6.03 15.75 7.87
C VAL A 148 5.68 16.27 6.48
N GLY A 149 5.06 17.44 6.40
CA GLY A 149 4.68 18.09 5.14
C GLY A 149 3.42 17.54 4.46
N SER A 150 2.74 16.55 5.07
CA SER A 150 1.46 16.07 4.53
C SER A 150 0.48 15.60 5.62
N ALA A 151 -0.48 16.44 5.94
CA ALA A 151 -1.57 16.08 6.84
C ALA A 151 -2.53 15.06 6.19
N PRO A 152 -2.99 15.24 4.92
CA PRO A 152 -3.90 14.27 4.29
C PRO A 152 -3.31 12.87 4.21
N TYR A 153 -2.03 12.73 3.86
CA TYR A 153 -1.38 11.44 3.78
C TYR A 153 -1.23 10.79 5.16
N SER A 154 -0.79 11.55 6.18
CA SER A 154 -0.69 11.04 7.55
C SER A 154 -2.02 10.49 8.05
N VAL A 155 -3.10 11.26 7.90
CA VAL A 155 -4.44 10.88 8.37
C VAL A 155 -4.94 9.64 7.65
N THR A 156 -4.85 9.61 6.32
CA THR A 156 -5.36 8.49 5.52
C THR A 156 -4.58 7.20 5.76
N LYS A 157 -3.24 7.28 5.95
CA LYS A 157 -2.43 6.09 6.24
C LYS A 157 -2.65 5.55 7.66
N HIS A 158 -2.95 6.40 8.65
CA HIS A 158 -3.43 5.94 9.96
C HIS A 158 -4.80 5.26 9.86
N ALA A 159 -5.73 5.82 9.09
CA ALA A 159 -7.04 5.22 8.88
C ALA A 159 -6.94 3.84 8.21
N ALA A 160 -6.03 3.67 7.23
CA ALA A 160 -5.78 2.38 6.58
C ALA A 160 -5.25 1.32 7.57
N ILE A 161 -4.36 1.70 8.52
CA ILE A 161 -3.91 0.79 9.60
C ILE A 161 -5.08 0.41 10.50
N GLY A 162 -5.84 1.40 10.99
CA GLY A 162 -6.98 1.11 11.88
C GLY A 162 -8.01 0.18 11.23
N PHE A 163 -8.26 0.34 9.92
CA PHE A 163 -9.13 -0.57 9.19
C PHE A 163 -8.54 -1.99 9.03
N ALA A 164 -7.25 -2.10 8.73
CA ALA A 164 -6.57 -3.39 8.65
C ALA A 164 -6.57 -4.14 10.00
N GLU A 165 -6.32 -3.43 11.10
CA GLU A 165 -6.41 -3.97 12.46
C GLU A 165 -7.83 -4.48 12.76
N TRP A 166 -8.84 -3.67 12.45
CA TRP A 166 -10.24 -4.06 12.64
C TRP A 166 -10.60 -5.33 11.87
N LEU A 167 -10.17 -5.44 10.61
CA LEU A 167 -10.36 -6.63 9.78
C LEU A 167 -9.70 -7.87 10.39
N SER A 168 -8.45 -7.74 10.85
CA SER A 168 -7.69 -8.82 11.47
C SER A 168 -8.36 -9.31 12.77
N ILE A 169 -8.81 -8.38 13.62
CA ILE A 169 -9.50 -8.68 14.88
C ILE A 169 -10.85 -9.36 14.60
N THR A 170 -11.60 -8.86 13.62
CA THR A 170 -12.98 -9.29 13.37
C THR A 170 -13.04 -10.66 12.68
N TYR A 171 -12.15 -10.89 11.70
CA TYR A 171 -12.24 -12.05 10.83
C TYR A 171 -11.11 -13.06 10.97
N GLY A 172 -10.10 -12.77 11.81
CA GLY A 172 -8.92 -13.65 11.98
C GLY A 172 -9.30 -15.07 12.40
N ASN A 173 -10.21 -15.23 13.36
CA ASN A 173 -10.71 -16.53 13.79
C ASN A 173 -11.66 -17.21 12.77
N ARG A 174 -11.98 -16.54 11.68
CA ARG A 174 -12.81 -17.06 10.58
C ARG A 174 -11.99 -17.41 9.34
N GLY A 175 -10.66 -17.56 9.50
CA GLY A 175 -9.74 -17.96 8.44
C GLY A 175 -9.25 -16.83 7.54
N ILE A 176 -9.55 -15.56 7.87
CA ILE A 176 -9.07 -14.41 7.09
C ILE A 176 -7.80 -13.86 7.71
N LYS A 177 -6.71 -13.87 6.95
CA LYS A 177 -5.45 -13.24 7.31
C LYS A 177 -5.37 -11.82 6.77
N VAL A 178 -4.72 -10.95 7.53
CA VAL A 178 -4.56 -9.54 7.15
C VAL A 178 -3.15 -9.10 7.47
N SER A 179 -2.49 -8.44 6.51
CA SER A 179 -1.22 -7.75 6.74
C SER A 179 -1.30 -6.30 6.29
N ALA A 180 -0.60 -5.43 6.99
CA ALA A 180 -0.43 -4.03 6.68
C ALA A 180 1.01 -3.76 6.24
N LEU A 181 1.21 -3.40 4.97
CA LEU A 181 2.50 -3.03 4.40
C LEU A 181 2.82 -1.57 4.74
N CYS A 182 3.88 -1.35 5.51
CA CYS A 182 4.24 -0.06 6.09
C CYS A 182 5.65 0.40 5.72
N PRO A 183 5.93 0.68 4.44
CA PRO A 183 7.24 1.13 4.01
C PRO A 183 7.51 2.59 4.41
N GLN A 184 8.79 2.95 4.52
CA GLN A 184 9.30 4.30 4.34
C GLN A 184 9.50 4.57 2.84
N ALA A 185 10.55 5.31 2.46
CA ALA A 185 10.77 5.64 1.05
C ALA A 185 11.14 4.41 0.21
N VAL A 186 10.41 4.25 -0.88
CA VAL A 186 10.67 3.25 -1.94
C VAL A 186 10.82 4.00 -3.26
N ARG A 187 11.80 3.65 -4.06
CA ARG A 187 12.08 4.32 -5.36
C ARG A 187 10.96 4.07 -6.36
N THR A 188 10.03 5.00 -6.42
CA THR A 188 8.84 4.98 -7.27
C THR A 188 8.57 6.37 -7.84
N ALA A 189 7.63 6.50 -8.76
CA ALA A 189 7.20 7.81 -9.27
C ALA A 189 6.68 8.74 -8.15
N MET A 190 6.07 8.18 -7.11
CA MET A 190 5.57 8.96 -5.95
C MET A 190 6.71 9.63 -5.16
N THR A 191 7.86 8.98 -5.03
CA THR A 191 9.03 9.49 -4.28
C THR A 191 10.02 10.23 -5.17
N ALA A 192 9.85 10.22 -6.50
CA ALA A 192 10.67 10.96 -7.45
C ALA A 192 10.35 12.46 -7.47
N VAL A 193 9.25 12.88 -6.83
CA VAL A 193 8.84 14.30 -6.76
C VAL A 193 9.76 15.05 -5.78
N GLY A 194 10.12 16.27 -6.10
CA GLY A 194 11.04 17.10 -5.32
C GLY A 194 12.51 16.74 -5.59
N ALA A 195 13.31 16.51 -4.54
CA ALA A 195 14.73 16.17 -4.67
C ALA A 195 15.00 14.71 -5.08
N GLY A 196 13.98 13.87 -5.17
CA GLY A 196 14.12 12.44 -5.48
C GLY A 196 14.78 11.62 -4.36
N ASP A 197 14.94 12.21 -3.17
CA ASP A 197 15.57 11.61 -1.98
C ASP A 197 14.56 11.00 -0.98
N GLY A 198 13.26 11.05 -1.30
CA GLY A 198 12.19 10.56 -0.44
C GLY A 198 11.89 11.46 0.77
N GLY A 199 12.55 12.62 0.91
CA GLY A 199 12.32 13.55 2.00
C GLY A 199 12.51 12.91 3.37
N VAL A 200 11.57 13.17 4.31
CA VAL A 200 11.59 12.56 5.66
C VAL A 200 11.54 11.02 5.60
N ALA A 201 10.81 10.47 4.68
CA ALA A 201 10.71 9.01 4.53
C ALA A 201 12.01 8.37 4.03
N GLY A 202 12.92 9.14 3.43
CA GLY A 202 14.21 8.68 2.91
C GLY A 202 15.36 8.73 3.93
N LEU A 203 15.11 9.13 5.18
CA LEU A 203 16.18 9.30 6.20
C LEU A 203 16.94 8.01 6.50
N ASP A 204 16.28 6.87 6.45
CA ASP A 204 16.90 5.54 6.66
C ASP A 204 17.29 4.87 5.33
N GLY A 205 17.29 5.64 4.24
CA GLY A 205 17.57 5.19 2.88
C GLY A 205 16.29 4.91 2.08
N MET A 206 16.48 4.69 0.78
CA MET A 206 15.40 4.31 -0.14
C MET A 206 15.61 2.87 -0.58
N LEU A 207 14.55 2.06 -0.48
CA LEU A 207 14.55 0.71 -1.00
C LEU A 207 14.14 0.69 -2.48
N GLU A 208 14.66 -0.28 -3.21
CA GLU A 208 14.09 -0.63 -4.51
C GLU A 208 12.79 -1.44 -4.30
N PRO A 209 11.80 -1.33 -5.21
CA PRO A 209 10.54 -2.06 -5.09
C PRO A 209 10.70 -3.58 -4.94
N GLU A 210 11.72 -4.17 -5.55
CA GLU A 210 12.04 -5.60 -5.48
C GLU A 210 12.48 -6.03 -4.07
N GLN A 211 13.23 -5.18 -3.36
CA GLN A 211 13.64 -5.45 -1.98
C GLN A 211 12.42 -5.47 -1.05
N LEU A 212 11.50 -4.52 -1.26
CA LEU A 212 10.23 -4.51 -0.54
C LEU A 212 9.40 -5.77 -0.83
N ALA A 213 9.30 -6.20 -2.09
CA ALA A 213 8.55 -7.39 -2.46
C ALA A 213 9.11 -8.66 -1.80
N ASN A 214 10.43 -8.76 -1.57
CA ASN A 214 11.04 -9.85 -0.81
C ASN A 214 10.50 -9.89 0.64
N THR A 215 10.48 -8.76 1.33
CA THR A 215 9.94 -8.66 2.70
C THR A 215 8.45 -9.02 2.74
N VAL A 216 7.68 -8.64 1.71
CA VAL A 216 6.27 -9.02 1.62
C VAL A 216 6.12 -10.55 1.59
N ILE A 217 6.86 -11.26 0.74
CA ILE A 217 6.80 -12.72 0.67
C ILE A 217 7.12 -13.35 2.03
N GLU A 218 8.23 -12.96 2.65
CA GLU A 218 8.64 -13.50 3.95
C GLU A 218 7.58 -13.29 5.03
N THR A 219 6.91 -12.13 5.01
CA THR A 219 5.87 -11.80 5.99
C THR A 219 4.58 -12.57 5.72
N LEU A 220 4.18 -12.71 4.44
CA LEU A 220 3.01 -13.51 4.06
C LEU A 220 3.17 -14.98 4.45
N GLU A 221 4.37 -15.55 4.31
CA GLU A 221 4.67 -16.94 4.73
C GLU A 221 4.51 -17.12 6.25
N LYS A 222 4.90 -16.13 7.04
CA LYS A 222 4.77 -16.12 8.51
C LYS A 222 3.37 -15.68 8.97
N GLU A 223 2.55 -15.15 8.08
CA GLU A 223 1.23 -14.57 8.37
C GLU A 223 1.29 -13.46 9.44
N GLU A 224 2.38 -12.68 9.46
CA GLU A 224 2.56 -11.57 10.39
C GLU A 224 1.74 -10.34 9.93
N PHE A 225 1.20 -9.59 10.90
CA PHE A 225 0.35 -8.43 10.60
C PHE A 225 1.14 -7.26 10.01
N LEU A 226 2.28 -6.89 10.59
CA LEU A 226 3.08 -5.76 10.11
C LEU A 226 4.15 -6.22 9.12
N VAL A 227 4.07 -5.74 7.89
CA VAL A 227 5.13 -5.86 6.88
C VAL A 227 5.98 -4.60 6.96
N LEU A 228 7.19 -4.72 7.51
CA LEU A 228 8.12 -3.60 7.75
C LEU A 228 9.39 -3.74 6.90
N PRO A 229 9.39 -3.27 5.64
CA PRO A 229 10.59 -3.33 4.79
C PRO A 229 11.77 -2.53 5.36
N HIS A 230 11.48 -1.48 6.14
CA HIS A 230 12.46 -0.72 6.91
C HIS A 230 12.29 -1.11 8.39
N PRO A 231 13.19 -1.91 8.96
CA PRO A 231 13.05 -2.43 10.32
C PRO A 231 13.11 -1.33 11.40
N GLU A 232 13.68 -0.18 11.09
CA GLU A 232 13.76 1.00 11.96
C GLU A 232 12.38 1.50 12.37
N VAL A 233 11.37 1.32 11.52
CA VAL A 233 9.97 1.73 11.77
C VAL A 233 9.45 1.12 13.07
N LEU A 234 9.75 -0.14 13.36
CA LEU A 234 9.36 -0.78 14.62
C LEU A 234 9.97 -0.09 15.84
N THR A 235 11.23 0.31 15.73
CA THR A 235 11.93 1.04 16.79
C THR A 235 11.30 2.43 17.01
N TYR A 236 10.96 3.13 15.93
CA TYR A 236 10.30 4.44 16.02
C TYR A 236 8.89 4.34 16.59
N MET A 237 8.14 3.32 16.20
CA MET A 237 6.81 3.06 16.75
C MET A 237 6.86 2.79 18.27
N ARG A 238 7.81 1.98 18.72
CA ARG A 238 8.02 1.73 20.17
C ARG A 238 8.38 3.01 20.91
N ARG A 239 9.29 3.84 20.38
CA ARG A 239 9.64 5.14 20.96
C ARG A 239 8.47 6.12 21.01
N LYS A 240 7.58 6.08 20.01
CA LYS A 240 6.34 6.88 19.98
C LYS A 240 5.40 6.51 21.10
N THR A 241 5.19 5.21 21.34
CA THR A 241 4.25 4.71 22.36
C THR A 241 4.81 4.74 23.76
N ASP A 242 6.13 4.66 23.93
CA ASP A 242 6.83 4.69 25.22
C ASP A 242 6.77 6.10 25.86
N ASP A 243 6.99 7.15 25.07
CA ASP A 243 6.90 8.57 25.50
C ASP A 243 6.41 9.44 24.36
N TYR A 244 5.10 9.68 24.35
CA TYR A 244 4.41 10.36 23.25
C TYR A 244 4.83 11.85 23.15
N ASP A 245 4.95 12.55 24.28
CA ASP A 245 5.31 13.96 24.29
C ASP A 245 6.77 14.19 23.86
N ARG A 246 7.67 13.34 24.30
CA ARG A 246 9.06 13.33 23.86
C ARG A 246 9.16 13.07 22.35
N TRP A 247 8.37 12.11 21.84
CA TRP A 247 8.32 11.79 20.42
C TRP A 247 7.79 12.99 19.61
N LEU A 248 6.69 13.64 20.02
CA LEU A 248 6.16 14.84 19.39
C LEU A 248 7.18 15.97 19.39
N GLY A 249 7.92 16.14 20.49
CA GLY A 249 9.03 17.11 20.54
C GLY A 249 10.14 16.82 19.53
N GLY A 250 10.43 15.54 19.28
CA GLY A 250 11.36 15.10 18.23
C GLY A 250 10.85 15.41 16.83
N MET A 251 9.57 15.12 16.58
CA MET A 251 8.92 15.38 15.28
C MET A 251 8.81 16.88 14.95
N ARG A 252 8.59 17.75 15.95
CA ARG A 252 8.65 19.21 15.73
C ARG A 252 10.01 19.64 15.21
N ARG A 253 11.10 19.22 15.87
CA ARG A 253 12.47 19.56 15.41
C ARG A 253 12.77 19.00 14.02
N LEU A 254 12.20 17.85 13.68
CA LEU A 254 12.32 17.27 12.35
C LEU A 254 11.57 18.11 11.33
N ASN A 255 10.34 18.54 11.64
CA ASN A 255 9.54 19.43 10.80
C ASN A 255 10.29 20.74 10.50
N ASP A 256 10.79 21.43 11.55
CA ASP A 256 11.53 22.69 11.40
C ASP A 256 12.73 22.52 10.47
N LYS A 257 13.48 21.42 10.61
CA LYS A 257 14.62 21.11 9.75
C LYS A 257 14.24 20.92 8.28
N PHE A 258 13.10 20.28 8.01
CA PHE A 258 12.63 20.05 6.64
C PHE A 258 12.03 21.31 6.02
N GLU A 259 11.27 22.10 6.76
CA GLU A 259 10.78 23.41 6.30
C GLU A 259 11.92 24.35 5.91
N ASP A 260 12.99 24.43 6.73
CA ASP A 260 14.18 25.20 6.40
C ASP A 260 14.90 24.70 5.13
N ALA A 261 14.94 23.39 4.92
CA ALA A 261 15.54 22.81 3.72
C ALA A 261 14.71 23.10 2.46
N TYR A 262 13.37 23.06 2.55
CA TYR A 262 12.48 23.42 1.45
C TYR A 262 12.60 24.90 1.09
N ARG A 263 12.55 25.80 2.07
CA ARG A 263 12.72 27.25 1.86
C ARG A 263 14.03 27.58 1.16
N LYS A 264 15.17 27.02 1.61
CA LYS A 264 16.48 27.25 0.99
C LYS A 264 16.57 26.76 -0.46
N ARG A 265 15.84 25.72 -0.82
CA ARG A 265 15.76 25.22 -2.21
C ARG A 265 14.96 26.16 -3.10
N GLU A 266 13.83 26.69 -2.64
CA GLU A 266 13.04 27.69 -3.36
C GLU A 266 13.89 28.95 -3.62
N GLU A 267 14.56 29.48 -2.59
CA GLU A 267 15.45 30.64 -2.71
C GLU A 267 16.65 30.41 -3.65
N SER A 268 17.04 29.17 -3.93
CA SER A 268 18.17 28.85 -4.82
C SER A 268 17.78 28.64 -6.27
N GLN A 269 16.47 28.61 -6.58
CA GLN A 269 15.92 28.44 -7.92
C GLN A 269 15.46 29.78 -8.54
N ASP A 270 15.37 30.83 -7.74
CA ASP A 270 15.18 32.24 -8.15
C ASP A 270 16.53 32.94 -8.39
#